data_eb204b3bcc18e1bf17cd1f5a8e0f38d9
#
_entry.id   eb204b3bcc18e1bf17cd1f5a8e0f38d9
#
_cell.length_a   1.000
_cell.length_b   1.000
_cell.length_c   1.000
_cell.angle_alpha   90.00
_cell.angle_beta   90.00
_cell.angle_gamma   90.00
#
_symmetry.space_group_name_H-M   'P 1'
#
loop_
_entity.id
_entity.type
_entity.pdbx_description
1 polymer ?
#
loop_
_entity_poly.entity_id
_entity_poly.type
_entity_poly.pdbx_seq_one_letter_code
_entity_poly.pdbx_strand_id
1 'polypeptide(L)'
;MDKIYDIAIVGGGIVGAATFYKLQQHFPNKNLVLIEKEDQLAKHQSGSNSGVIHSGLYYTPGSNKARNCVLGRHELVKFSKDHKVTHDVCGKVVVATHEKEFKFLDKIYKNGLENNTEGIEKITANQIKDIEPEVNGIAGIWVPCTGIIDYVMATKKMVDVACGWNEN
;
A
#
# COMPACT_ATOMS: atom_id res chain seq x y z
N MET A 1 34.95 11.44 -18.47
CA MET A 1 35.09 10.64 -17.23
C MET A 1 33.87 9.76 -17.10
N ASP A 2 34.06 8.47 -16.96
CA ASP A 2 32.94 7.55 -16.73
C ASP A 2 32.30 7.88 -15.39
N LYS A 3 30.96 7.96 -15.37
CA LYS A 3 30.22 8.28 -14.15
C LYS A 3 30.26 7.07 -13.24
N ILE A 4 30.86 7.23 -12.06
CA ILE A 4 30.96 6.19 -11.03
C ILE A 4 29.75 6.34 -10.09
N TYR A 5 29.07 5.22 -9.84
CA TYR A 5 27.97 5.14 -8.90
C TYR A 5 28.41 4.40 -7.62
N ASP A 6 27.97 4.89 -6.48
CA ASP A 6 28.22 4.27 -5.16
C ASP A 6 27.26 3.09 -4.89
N ILE A 7 26.01 3.22 -5.34
CA ILE A 7 24.95 2.23 -5.10
C ILE A 7 24.14 2.05 -6.38
N ALA A 8 23.93 0.78 -6.76
CA ALA A 8 23.05 0.41 -7.86
C ALA A 8 21.84 -0.37 -7.33
N ILE A 9 20.64 0.03 -7.73
CA ILE A 9 19.38 -0.66 -7.47
C ILE A 9 18.92 -1.29 -8.77
N VAL A 10 18.64 -2.58 -8.77
CA VAL A 10 18.19 -3.32 -9.96
C VAL A 10 16.69 -3.61 -9.86
N GLY A 11 15.93 -3.10 -10.81
CA GLY A 11 14.49 -3.23 -10.94
C GLY A 11 13.73 -1.95 -10.60
N GLY A 12 12.98 -1.44 -11.58
CA GLY A 12 12.18 -0.21 -11.50
C GLY A 12 10.71 -0.42 -11.09
N GLY A 13 10.40 -1.50 -10.37
CA GLY A 13 9.10 -1.67 -9.70
C GLY A 13 9.04 -0.86 -8.40
N ILE A 14 7.86 -0.89 -7.73
CA ILE A 14 7.63 -0.11 -6.50
C ILE A 14 8.66 -0.35 -5.41
N VAL A 15 9.15 -1.59 -5.27
CA VAL A 15 10.16 -1.92 -4.25
C VAL A 15 11.50 -1.26 -4.59
N GLY A 16 11.97 -1.36 -5.84
CA GLY A 16 13.20 -0.70 -6.27
C GLY A 16 13.11 0.82 -6.20
N ALA A 17 12.01 1.40 -6.65
CA ALA A 17 11.76 2.84 -6.58
C ALA A 17 11.73 3.36 -5.13
N ALA A 18 11.02 2.66 -4.23
CA ALA A 18 10.99 3.01 -2.82
C ALA A 18 12.38 2.88 -2.14
N THR A 19 13.14 1.83 -2.50
CA THR A 19 14.51 1.64 -2.03
C THR A 19 15.42 2.78 -2.51
N PHE A 20 15.35 3.12 -3.79
CA PHE A 20 16.09 4.24 -4.38
C PHE A 20 15.76 5.57 -3.68
N TYR A 21 14.48 5.87 -3.51
CA TYR A 21 14.00 7.06 -2.81
C TYR A 21 14.52 7.14 -1.36
N LYS A 22 14.36 6.06 -0.60
CA LYS A 22 14.82 6.02 0.80
C LYS A 22 16.34 6.09 0.93
N LEU A 23 17.08 5.42 0.07
CA LEU A 23 18.55 5.48 0.06
C LEU A 23 19.05 6.88 -0.32
N GLN A 24 18.44 7.55 -1.28
CA GLN A 24 18.81 8.91 -1.66
C GLN A 24 18.58 9.90 -0.51
N GLN A 25 17.48 9.73 0.24
CA GLN A 25 17.23 10.53 1.44
C GLN A 25 18.25 10.26 2.55
N HIS A 26 18.63 9.00 2.73
CA HIS A 26 19.57 8.61 3.81
C HIS A 26 21.03 8.93 3.46
N PHE A 27 21.37 8.87 2.17
CA PHE A 27 22.72 9.11 1.67
C PHE A 27 22.73 10.21 0.59
N PRO A 28 22.44 11.49 0.94
CA PRO A 28 22.25 12.56 -0.05
C PRO A 28 23.51 12.87 -0.88
N ASN A 29 24.69 12.53 -0.38
CA ASN A 29 25.98 12.77 -1.05
C ASN A 29 26.46 11.57 -1.88
N LYS A 30 25.69 10.49 -1.97
CA LYS A 30 26.05 9.31 -2.75
C LYS A 30 25.43 9.35 -4.14
N ASN A 31 26.20 8.86 -5.13
CA ASN A 31 25.69 8.69 -6.48
C ASN A 31 24.94 7.37 -6.60
N LEU A 32 23.63 7.43 -6.71
CA LEU A 32 22.78 6.25 -6.87
C LEU A 32 22.38 6.08 -8.34
N VAL A 33 22.18 4.83 -8.74
CA VAL A 33 21.57 4.49 -10.04
C VAL A 33 20.47 3.46 -9.86
N LEU A 34 19.34 3.66 -10.54
CA LEU A 34 18.27 2.70 -10.68
C LEU A 34 18.31 2.13 -12.10
N ILE A 35 18.39 0.80 -12.21
CA ILE A 35 18.49 0.08 -13.48
C ILE A 35 17.21 -0.70 -13.70
N GLU A 36 16.49 -0.43 -14.78
CA GLU A 36 15.31 -1.18 -15.21
C GLU A 36 15.55 -1.77 -16.61
N LYS A 37 15.13 -3.00 -16.83
CA LYS A 37 15.29 -3.69 -18.11
C LYS A 37 14.27 -3.25 -19.16
N GLU A 38 13.13 -2.78 -18.71
CA GLU A 38 12.06 -2.27 -19.57
C GLU A 38 12.28 -0.79 -19.90
N ASP A 39 11.56 -0.31 -20.88
CA ASP A 39 11.55 1.11 -21.30
C ASP A 39 10.81 2.04 -20.32
N GLN A 40 10.11 1.47 -19.35
CA GLN A 40 9.30 2.19 -18.35
C GLN A 40 9.40 1.56 -16.98
N LEU A 41 9.24 2.40 -15.93
CA LEU A 41 9.06 1.95 -14.57
C LEU A 41 7.67 1.30 -14.38
N ALA A 42 7.57 0.40 -13.39
CA ALA A 42 6.32 -0.23 -12.97
C ALA A 42 5.62 -1.09 -14.04
N LYS A 43 6.29 -1.55 -15.08
CA LYS A 43 5.69 -2.26 -16.21
C LYS A 43 5.18 -3.67 -15.87
N HIS A 44 5.64 -4.27 -14.77
CA HIS A 44 5.24 -5.60 -14.33
C HIS A 44 4.24 -5.55 -13.15
N GLN A 45 4.53 -6.27 -12.04
CA GLN A 45 3.61 -6.40 -10.89
C GLN A 45 3.15 -5.08 -10.30
N SER A 46 4.00 -4.05 -10.31
CA SER A 46 3.65 -2.73 -9.79
C SER A 46 2.60 -2.00 -10.63
N GLY A 47 2.51 -2.32 -11.93
CA GLY A 47 1.49 -1.79 -12.83
C GLY A 47 0.30 -2.74 -13.04
N SER A 48 0.40 -4.00 -12.56
CA SER A 48 -0.59 -5.06 -12.79
C SER A 48 -1.00 -5.67 -11.44
N ASN A 49 -1.66 -4.89 -10.59
CA ASN A 49 -2.12 -5.27 -9.26
C ASN A 49 -3.51 -4.68 -8.96
N SER A 50 -4.05 -4.95 -7.78
CA SER A 50 -5.38 -4.49 -7.37
C SER A 50 -5.45 -3.01 -6.96
N GLY A 51 -4.33 -2.29 -6.91
CA GLY A 51 -4.30 -0.89 -6.48
C GLY A 51 -4.62 -0.66 -5.00
N VAL A 52 -4.66 -1.70 -4.16
CA VAL A 52 -5.13 -1.60 -2.77
C VAL A 52 -4.03 -1.14 -1.82
N ILE A 53 -4.33 -0.13 -1.01
CA ILE A 53 -3.57 0.24 0.19
C ILE A 53 -4.02 -0.69 1.32
N HIS A 54 -3.21 -1.71 1.63
CA HIS A 54 -3.57 -2.73 2.62
C HIS A 54 -3.44 -2.25 4.06
N SER A 55 -4.35 -2.72 4.95
CA SER A 55 -4.38 -2.38 6.39
C SER A 55 -3.58 -3.32 7.30
N GLY A 56 -3.19 -4.49 6.81
CA GLY A 56 -2.57 -5.53 7.64
C GLY A 56 -3.55 -6.52 8.28
N LEU A 57 -4.86 -6.38 8.03
CA LEU A 57 -5.95 -7.15 8.61
C LEU A 57 -5.73 -8.68 8.61
N TYR A 58 -5.18 -9.21 7.51
CA TYR A 58 -5.03 -10.67 7.32
C TYR A 58 -3.73 -11.25 7.87
N TYR A 59 -2.79 -10.40 8.30
CA TYR A 59 -1.47 -10.86 8.69
C TYR A 59 -1.42 -11.31 10.13
N THR A 60 -0.59 -12.31 10.42
CA THR A 60 -0.38 -12.80 11.77
C THR A 60 0.15 -11.67 12.66
N PRO A 61 -0.50 -11.38 13.78
CA PRO A 61 -0.08 -10.34 14.71
C PRO A 61 1.38 -10.53 15.18
N GLY A 62 2.08 -9.43 15.36
CA GLY A 62 3.49 -9.41 15.75
C GLY A 62 4.49 -9.80 14.65
N SER A 63 4.03 -10.28 13.48
CA SER A 63 4.92 -10.58 12.35
C SER A 63 5.52 -9.32 11.74
N ASN A 64 6.71 -9.43 11.14
CA ASN A 64 7.32 -8.34 10.38
C ASN A 64 6.40 -7.86 9.24
N LYS A 65 5.66 -8.79 8.63
CA LYS A 65 4.72 -8.47 7.56
C LYS A 65 3.57 -7.59 8.04
N ALA A 66 3.01 -7.86 9.23
CA ALA A 66 1.97 -7.03 9.83
C ALA A 66 2.50 -5.63 10.16
N ARG A 67 3.63 -5.55 10.87
CA ARG A 67 4.27 -4.28 11.24
C ARG A 67 4.62 -3.43 10.02
N ASN A 68 5.28 -4.03 9.02
CA ASN A 68 5.66 -3.31 7.80
C ASN A 68 4.44 -2.86 6.99
N CYS A 69 3.35 -3.62 7.01
CA CYS A 69 2.12 -3.22 6.32
C CYS A 69 1.51 -1.96 6.96
N VAL A 70 1.40 -1.92 8.29
CA VAL A 70 0.84 -0.77 9.01
C VAL A 70 1.72 0.47 8.82
N LEU A 71 3.02 0.35 9.08
CA LEU A 71 3.96 1.46 8.90
C LEU A 71 4.02 1.94 7.45
N GLY A 72 4.15 1.01 6.50
CA GLY A 72 4.22 1.32 5.07
C GLY A 72 2.95 1.98 4.54
N ARG A 73 1.77 1.63 5.06
CA ARG A 73 0.52 2.29 4.74
C ARG A 73 0.55 3.78 5.11
N HIS A 74 0.94 4.10 6.33
CA HIS A 74 1.05 5.49 6.79
C HIS A 74 2.04 6.29 5.95
N GLU A 75 3.23 5.72 5.69
CA GLU A 75 4.23 6.38 4.86
C GLU A 75 3.75 6.56 3.42
N LEU A 76 3.09 5.56 2.83
CA LEU A 76 2.59 5.62 1.46
C LEU A 76 1.49 6.68 1.31
N VAL A 77 0.52 6.71 2.24
CA VAL A 77 -0.55 7.73 2.22
C VAL A 77 0.02 9.12 2.43
N LYS A 78 0.97 9.30 3.36
CA LYS A 78 1.65 10.57 3.56
C LYS A 78 2.40 11.00 2.29
N PHE A 79 3.22 10.11 1.72
CA PHE A 79 3.93 10.37 0.46
C PHE A 79 2.97 10.77 -0.66
N SER A 80 1.85 10.06 -0.78
CA SER A 80 0.86 10.32 -1.82
C SER A 80 0.22 11.70 -1.69
N LYS A 81 -0.07 12.13 -0.45
CA LYS A 81 -0.57 13.49 -0.18
C LYS A 81 0.47 14.55 -0.50
N ASP A 82 1.69 14.37 0.00
CA ASP A 82 2.79 15.34 -0.15
C ASP A 82 3.17 15.55 -1.62
N HIS A 83 3.09 14.49 -2.43
CA HIS A 83 3.53 14.49 -3.84
C HIS A 83 2.40 14.34 -4.87
N LYS A 84 1.14 14.53 -4.44
CA LYS A 84 -0.05 14.52 -5.32
C LYS A 84 -0.22 13.23 -6.13
N VAL A 85 0.15 12.07 -5.55
CA VAL A 85 -0.14 10.76 -6.14
C VAL A 85 -1.62 10.47 -5.98
N THR A 86 -2.27 10.06 -7.06
CA THR A 86 -3.71 9.71 -7.05
C THR A 86 -3.97 8.55 -6.09
N HIS A 87 -4.76 8.79 -5.06
CA HIS A 87 -5.16 7.82 -4.05
C HIS A 87 -6.46 8.24 -3.38
N ASP A 88 -7.16 7.26 -2.82
CA ASP A 88 -8.34 7.49 -1.99
C ASP A 88 -8.37 6.49 -0.83
N VAL A 89 -8.53 6.98 0.40
CA VAL A 89 -8.68 6.15 1.60
C VAL A 89 -10.17 5.94 1.82
N CYS A 90 -10.79 5.23 0.91
CA CYS A 90 -12.24 4.99 0.85
C CYS A 90 -12.73 3.87 1.79
N GLY A 91 -11.82 3.16 2.46
CA GLY A 91 -12.17 1.99 3.27
C GLY A 91 -12.43 0.73 2.44
N LYS A 92 -12.81 -0.34 3.11
CA LYS A 92 -13.32 -1.56 2.49
C LYS A 92 -14.24 -2.33 3.43
N VAL A 93 -15.14 -3.10 2.85
CA VAL A 93 -15.97 -4.07 3.55
C VAL A 93 -15.44 -5.48 3.32
N VAL A 94 -15.30 -6.27 4.39
CA VAL A 94 -15.08 -7.72 4.32
C VAL A 94 -16.36 -8.39 4.78
N VAL A 95 -16.97 -9.22 3.95
CA VAL A 95 -18.29 -9.79 4.21
C VAL A 95 -18.25 -11.31 4.38
N ALA A 96 -19.10 -11.80 5.25
CA ALA A 96 -19.52 -13.20 5.31
C ALA A 96 -20.88 -13.34 4.59
N THR A 97 -20.95 -14.27 3.67
CA THR A 97 -22.18 -14.60 2.92
C THR A 97 -22.90 -15.81 3.53
N HIS A 98 -22.20 -16.59 4.37
CA HIS A 98 -22.72 -17.78 5.03
C HIS A 98 -22.21 -17.84 6.48
N GLU A 99 -22.99 -18.42 7.39
CA GLU A 99 -22.63 -18.55 8.81
C GLU A 99 -21.32 -19.32 9.04
N LYS A 100 -20.98 -20.28 8.19
CA LYS A 100 -19.70 -21.02 8.25
C LYS A 100 -18.47 -20.11 8.18
N GLU A 101 -18.61 -18.88 7.65
CA GLU A 101 -17.55 -17.90 7.50
C GLU A 101 -17.36 -17.03 8.75
N PHE A 102 -18.28 -17.08 9.73
CA PHE A 102 -18.17 -16.26 10.94
C PHE A 102 -16.89 -16.50 11.73
N LYS A 103 -16.45 -17.77 11.86
CA LYS A 103 -15.19 -18.09 12.54
C LYS A 103 -13.98 -17.43 11.87
N PHE A 104 -14.00 -17.37 10.55
CA PHE A 104 -12.94 -16.70 9.79
C PHE A 104 -13.03 -15.18 9.97
N LEU A 105 -14.22 -14.61 9.89
CA LEU A 105 -14.46 -13.18 10.10
C LEU A 105 -14.00 -12.75 11.50
N ASP A 106 -14.32 -13.52 12.53
CA ASP A 106 -13.88 -13.28 13.90
C ASP A 106 -12.36 -13.35 14.05
N LYS A 107 -11.73 -14.31 13.38
CA LYS A 107 -10.27 -14.45 13.39
C LYS A 107 -9.58 -13.23 12.79
N ILE A 108 -10.01 -12.78 11.60
CA ILE A 108 -9.38 -11.64 10.95
C ILE A 108 -9.69 -10.33 11.67
N TYR A 109 -10.85 -10.20 12.30
CA TYR A 109 -11.17 -9.06 13.18
C TYR A 109 -10.21 -8.97 14.37
N LYS A 110 -9.98 -10.10 15.07
CA LYS A 110 -8.99 -10.16 16.14
C LYS A 110 -7.60 -9.80 15.66
N ASN A 111 -7.16 -10.36 14.52
CA ASN A 111 -5.88 -10.00 13.92
C ASN A 111 -5.79 -8.49 13.65
N GLY A 112 -6.87 -7.90 13.13
CA GLY A 112 -6.94 -6.46 12.88
C GLY A 112 -6.75 -5.62 14.14
N LEU A 113 -7.41 -6.00 15.24
CA LEU A 113 -7.26 -5.32 16.53
C LEU A 113 -5.82 -5.43 17.04
N GLU A 114 -5.25 -6.64 17.04
CA GLU A 114 -3.87 -6.89 17.49
C GLU A 114 -2.81 -6.23 16.61
N ASN A 115 -3.11 -6.02 15.32
CA ASN A 115 -2.26 -5.30 14.38
C ASN A 115 -2.49 -3.77 14.39
N ASN A 116 -3.31 -3.25 15.32
CA ASN A 116 -3.67 -1.83 15.41
C ASN A 116 -4.25 -1.27 14.09
N THR A 117 -5.15 -2.05 13.45
CA THR A 117 -5.90 -1.56 12.28
C THR A 117 -6.93 -0.54 12.77
N GLU A 118 -6.72 0.74 12.44
CA GLU A 118 -7.51 1.85 12.98
C GLU A 118 -8.96 1.81 12.48
N GLY A 119 -9.89 2.07 13.40
CA GLY A 119 -11.31 2.23 13.09
C GLY A 119 -12.02 0.97 12.62
N ILE A 120 -11.40 -0.22 12.81
CA ILE A 120 -12.00 -1.49 12.42
C ILE A 120 -13.25 -1.78 13.23
N GLU A 121 -14.35 -2.14 12.58
CA GLU A 121 -15.63 -2.40 13.20
C GLU A 121 -16.30 -3.65 12.61
N LYS A 122 -17.02 -4.39 13.46
CA LYS A 122 -17.99 -5.40 12.99
C LYS A 122 -19.27 -4.69 12.57
N ILE A 123 -19.77 -5.04 11.41
CA ILE A 123 -20.98 -4.44 10.82
C ILE A 123 -22.04 -5.49 10.49
N THR A 124 -23.30 -5.07 10.59
CA THR A 124 -24.48 -5.87 10.28
C THR A 124 -24.77 -5.89 8.78
N ALA A 125 -25.68 -6.76 8.34
CA ALA A 125 -26.15 -6.83 6.96
C ALA A 125 -26.72 -5.48 6.45
N ASN A 126 -27.44 -4.75 7.30
CA ASN A 126 -27.98 -3.44 6.91
C ASN A 126 -26.86 -2.41 6.71
N GLN A 127 -25.89 -2.34 7.63
CA GLN A 127 -24.73 -1.46 7.51
C GLN A 127 -23.87 -1.79 6.29
N ILE A 128 -23.78 -3.07 5.89
CA ILE A 128 -23.12 -3.46 4.63
C ILE A 128 -23.86 -2.80 3.45
N LYS A 129 -25.18 -2.88 3.42
CA LYS A 129 -26.01 -2.28 2.36
C LYS A 129 -25.90 -0.75 2.30
N ASP A 130 -25.75 -0.09 3.46
CA ASP A 130 -25.57 1.35 3.52
C ASP A 130 -24.22 1.79 2.90
N ILE A 131 -23.17 0.96 3.02
CA ILE A 131 -21.85 1.24 2.48
C ILE A 131 -21.73 0.79 1.02
N GLU A 132 -22.18 -0.42 0.72
CA GLU A 132 -22.09 -1.08 -0.59
C GLU A 132 -23.44 -1.70 -0.97
N PRO A 133 -24.34 -0.95 -1.60
CA PRO A 133 -25.72 -1.39 -1.87
C PRO A 133 -25.85 -2.69 -2.65
N GLU A 134 -24.89 -2.98 -3.52
CA GLU A 134 -24.90 -4.19 -4.37
C GLU A 134 -24.32 -5.43 -3.67
N VAL A 135 -23.67 -5.26 -2.50
CA VAL A 135 -23.05 -6.36 -1.76
C VAL A 135 -24.07 -7.06 -0.88
N ASN A 136 -24.20 -8.38 -1.02
CA ASN A 136 -25.03 -9.23 -0.17
C ASN A 136 -24.17 -9.97 0.85
N GLY A 137 -24.24 -9.53 2.12
CA GLY A 137 -23.56 -10.16 3.26
C GLY A 137 -24.48 -10.27 4.45
N ILE A 138 -24.29 -11.29 5.30
CA ILE A 138 -25.04 -11.49 6.55
C ILE A 138 -24.34 -10.89 7.78
N ALA A 139 -23.03 -10.67 7.69
CA ALA A 139 -22.18 -9.97 8.65
C ALA A 139 -20.92 -9.47 7.94
N GLY A 140 -20.26 -8.47 8.50
CA GLY A 140 -19.03 -7.94 7.89
C GLY A 140 -18.11 -7.28 8.87
N ILE A 141 -16.98 -6.81 8.32
CA ILE A 141 -16.01 -5.95 8.98
C ILE A 141 -15.82 -4.73 8.09
N TRP A 142 -15.99 -3.55 8.66
CA TRP A 142 -15.60 -2.28 8.06
C TRP A 142 -14.14 -1.96 8.40
N VAL A 143 -13.34 -1.58 7.42
CA VAL A 143 -11.92 -1.27 7.56
C VAL A 143 -11.63 0.09 6.94
N PRO A 144 -11.86 1.20 7.65
CA PRO A 144 -11.81 2.55 7.09
C PRO A 144 -10.42 3.00 6.63
N CYS A 145 -9.36 2.45 7.21
CA CYS A 145 -7.98 2.82 6.89
C CYS A 145 -7.40 2.17 5.63
N THR A 146 -8.20 1.39 4.90
CA THR A 146 -7.84 0.80 3.60
C THR A 146 -8.21 1.77 2.48
N GLY A 147 -7.56 1.67 1.33
CA GLY A 147 -7.86 2.55 0.20
C GLY A 147 -7.34 2.01 -1.11
N ILE A 148 -7.37 2.86 -2.11
CA ILE A 148 -6.86 2.60 -3.46
C ILE A 148 -5.81 3.64 -3.83
N ILE A 149 -4.87 3.27 -4.72
CA ILE A 149 -3.77 4.13 -5.15
C ILE A 149 -3.32 3.74 -6.56
N ASP A 150 -2.89 4.71 -7.32
CA ASP A 150 -2.13 4.49 -8.56
C ASP A 150 -0.67 4.15 -8.22
N TYR A 151 -0.37 2.84 -8.19
CA TYR A 151 0.99 2.36 -7.93
C TYR A 151 1.99 2.70 -9.03
N VAL A 152 1.55 2.88 -10.28
CA VAL A 152 2.41 3.32 -11.38
C VAL A 152 2.86 4.75 -11.12
N MET A 153 1.91 5.63 -10.82
CA MET A 153 2.19 7.01 -10.47
C MET A 153 3.06 7.12 -9.21
N ALA A 154 2.76 6.34 -8.16
CA ALA A 154 3.57 6.31 -6.95
C ALA A 154 5.02 5.90 -7.22
N THR A 155 5.22 4.83 -8.03
CA THR A 155 6.55 4.35 -8.40
C THR A 155 7.35 5.42 -9.15
N LYS A 156 6.76 6.04 -10.16
CA LYS A 156 7.40 7.11 -10.95
C LYS A 156 7.74 8.30 -10.06
N LYS A 157 6.78 8.75 -9.25
CA LYS A 157 6.97 9.91 -8.37
C LYS A 157 8.07 9.70 -7.32
N MET A 158 8.24 8.48 -6.78
CA MET A 158 9.35 8.16 -5.87
C MET A 158 10.71 8.36 -6.54
N VAL A 159 10.84 7.96 -7.81
CA VAL A 159 12.08 8.15 -8.58
C VAL A 159 12.30 9.62 -8.91
N ASP A 160 11.27 10.34 -9.37
CA ASP A 160 11.35 11.75 -9.70
C ASP A 160 11.82 12.58 -8.50
N VAL A 161 11.23 12.36 -7.34
CA VAL A 161 11.61 13.05 -6.09
C VAL A 161 13.05 12.72 -5.69
N ALA A 162 13.45 11.44 -5.80
CA ALA A 162 14.81 11.02 -5.49
C ALA A 162 15.87 11.62 -6.44
N CYS A 163 15.50 11.83 -7.70
CA CYS A 163 16.38 12.49 -8.70
C CYS A 163 16.37 14.02 -8.59
N GLY A 164 15.52 14.61 -7.75
CA GLY A 164 15.34 16.06 -7.69
C GLY A 164 14.60 16.63 -8.91
N TRP A 165 13.90 15.81 -9.67
CA TRP A 165 13.09 16.21 -10.81
C TRP A 165 11.74 16.73 -10.28
N ASN A 166 11.72 18.00 -9.88
CA ASN A 166 10.47 18.67 -9.56
C ASN A 166 9.80 19.11 -10.87
N GLU A 167 8.56 18.69 -11.07
CA GLU A 167 7.70 19.33 -12.06
C GLU A 167 7.46 20.77 -11.57
N ASN A 168 8.03 21.75 -12.30
CA ASN A 168 7.67 23.16 -12.22
C ASN A 168 6.28 23.37 -12.82
#